data_8627fc85c12a65ae1dd92f8546c5bae5
#
_entry.id   8627fc85c12a65ae1dd92f8546c5bae5
#
_cell.length_a   1.000
_cell.length_b   1.000
_cell.length_c   1.000
_cell.angle_alpha   90.00
_cell.angle_beta   90.00
_cell.angle_gamma   90.00
#
_symmetry.space_group_name_H-M   'P 1'
#
loop_
_entity.id
_entity.type
_entity.pdbx_description
1 polymer ?
#
loop_
_entity_poly.entity_id
_entity_poly.type
_entity_poly.pdbx_seq_one_letter_code
_entity_poly.pdbx_strand_id
1 'polypeptide(L)'
;MVKEVEERTQEIRSEKDAIQEESEKLAAALKALGEAQDELVRKERMATVGQLTQGLVDRILNPLNYINNFANLTSGLAKDLRENLDSQKEHLKPDVYDDSVDMMTSNLEKISEHGFNTVRIVKAMEELLKDRRGNLTLTNINGLCRIALDKLKKTYEQDIQEKNIRIVFDNLTLSLMMEVNVEQFSKVLAGILKNSMYALLKKSETVTFSPEIFLGLKVNKDMLEITIRDNGSGIDENIKDKIFAPFFTTKTTGEAAGVGLYLCREIVQNHRGTIEVESKKGEYTQFLITIPVYQPKTITPPKEEE
;
A
#
# COMPACT_ATOMS: atom_id res chain seq x y z
N MET A 1 -64.98 30.56 -1.59
CA MET A 1 -64.27 29.53 -2.44
C MET A 1 -63.20 30.14 -3.34
N VAL A 2 -63.50 31.03 -4.32
CA VAL A 2 -62.46 31.60 -5.23
C VAL A 2 -61.38 32.36 -4.46
N LYS A 3 -61.73 33.22 -3.56
CA LYS A 3 -60.80 33.99 -2.72
C LYS A 3 -59.91 33.12 -1.85
N GLU A 4 -60.41 32.05 -1.32
CA GLU A 4 -59.68 31.10 -0.46
C GLU A 4 -58.68 30.22 -1.26
N VAL A 5 -59.01 29.94 -2.52
CA VAL A 5 -58.13 29.27 -3.46
C VAL A 5 -56.97 30.19 -3.88
N GLU A 6 -57.26 31.47 -4.09
CA GLU A 6 -56.23 32.47 -4.43
C GLU A 6 -55.26 32.69 -3.27
N GLU A 7 -55.73 32.81 -2.04
CA GLU A 7 -54.91 32.95 -0.83
C GLU A 7 -54.02 31.73 -0.63
N ARG A 8 -54.54 30.50 -0.72
CA ARG A 8 -53.73 29.26 -0.63
C ARG A 8 -52.72 29.14 -1.77
N THR A 9 -53.08 29.56 -2.98
CA THR A 9 -52.16 29.51 -4.12
C THR A 9 -50.99 30.47 -3.91
N GLN A 10 -51.23 31.63 -3.30
CA GLN A 10 -50.23 32.62 -2.99
C GLN A 10 -49.31 32.16 -1.85
N GLU A 11 -49.88 31.49 -0.83
CA GLU A 11 -49.12 30.87 0.27
C GLU A 11 -48.20 29.74 -0.22
N ILE A 12 -48.72 28.83 -1.06
CA ILE A 12 -47.94 27.75 -1.68
C ILE A 12 -46.78 28.29 -2.57
N ARG A 13 -47.03 29.39 -3.29
CA ARG A 13 -45.97 30.04 -4.06
C ARG A 13 -44.86 30.60 -3.17
N SER A 14 -45.24 31.30 -2.10
CA SER A 14 -44.31 31.86 -1.12
C SER A 14 -43.47 30.77 -0.43
N GLU A 15 -44.09 29.64 -0.03
CA GLU A 15 -43.40 28.50 0.54
C GLU A 15 -42.48 27.83 -0.46
N LYS A 16 -42.90 27.66 -1.69
CA LYS A 16 -42.04 27.12 -2.77
C LYS A 16 -40.80 27.98 -3.02
N ASP A 17 -40.99 29.31 -3.06
CA ASP A 17 -39.86 30.24 -3.30
C ASP A 17 -38.88 30.20 -2.10
N ALA A 18 -39.41 30.12 -0.85
CA ALA A 18 -38.56 29.97 0.33
C ALA A 18 -37.78 28.64 0.35
N ILE A 19 -38.42 27.51 0.00
CA ILE A 19 -37.79 26.20 -0.10
C ILE A 19 -36.70 26.22 -1.21
N GLN A 20 -36.99 26.89 -2.34
CA GLN A 20 -36.02 27.01 -3.42
C GLN A 20 -34.77 27.80 -2.97
N GLU A 21 -34.96 28.93 -2.27
CA GLU A 21 -33.87 29.74 -1.74
C GLU A 21 -33.02 28.97 -0.70
N GLU A 22 -33.68 28.20 0.17
CA GLU A 22 -32.99 27.36 1.17
C GLU A 22 -32.22 26.22 0.52
N SER A 23 -32.78 25.59 -0.52
CA SER A 23 -32.12 24.56 -1.32
C SER A 23 -30.88 25.10 -2.03
N GLU A 24 -30.91 26.30 -2.59
CA GLU A 24 -29.78 26.96 -3.21
C GLU A 24 -28.68 27.32 -2.21
N LYS A 25 -29.06 27.83 -1.03
CA LYS A 25 -28.14 28.08 0.09
C LYS A 25 -27.46 26.80 0.56
N LEU A 26 -28.22 25.72 0.70
CA LEU A 26 -27.70 24.42 1.10
C LEU A 26 -26.73 23.85 0.07
N ALA A 27 -27.07 23.95 -1.23
CA ALA A 27 -26.20 23.52 -2.31
C ALA A 27 -24.88 24.31 -2.34
N ALA A 28 -24.94 25.63 -2.12
CA ALA A 28 -23.76 26.50 -2.04
C ALA A 28 -22.90 26.15 -0.81
N ALA A 29 -23.53 25.89 0.35
CA ALA A 29 -22.84 25.50 1.58
C ALA A 29 -22.15 24.13 1.43
N LEU A 30 -22.82 23.14 0.81
CA LEU A 30 -22.26 21.84 0.52
C LEU A 30 -21.04 21.92 -0.44
N LYS A 31 -21.13 22.77 -1.44
CA LYS A 31 -20.00 23.02 -2.36
C LYS A 31 -18.83 23.65 -1.64
N ALA A 32 -19.06 24.69 -0.84
CA ALA A 32 -18.00 25.35 -0.06
C ALA A 32 -17.36 24.40 0.96
N LEU A 33 -18.16 23.53 1.60
CA LEU A 33 -17.66 22.50 2.52
C LEU A 33 -16.78 21.48 1.78
N GLY A 34 -17.17 21.07 0.57
CA GLY A 34 -16.38 20.18 -0.27
C GLY A 34 -15.03 20.79 -0.66
N GLU A 35 -15.04 22.07 -1.07
CA GLU A 35 -13.81 22.80 -1.41
C GLU A 35 -12.88 22.98 -0.19
N ALA A 36 -13.43 23.31 0.97
CA ALA A 36 -12.68 23.42 2.22
C ALA A 36 -12.09 22.07 2.67
N GLN A 37 -12.84 21.00 2.54
CA GLN A 37 -12.38 19.64 2.82
C GLN A 37 -11.23 19.23 1.87
N ASP A 38 -11.33 19.56 0.60
CA ASP A 38 -10.30 19.33 -0.39
C ASP A 38 -9.01 20.10 -0.07
N GLU A 39 -9.14 21.33 0.37
CA GLU A 39 -7.98 22.14 0.79
C GLU A 39 -7.31 21.60 2.04
N LEU A 40 -8.09 21.15 3.04
CA LEU A 40 -7.56 20.52 4.25
C LEU A 40 -6.80 19.24 3.92
N VAL A 41 -7.36 18.36 3.10
CA VAL A 41 -6.68 17.14 2.65
C VAL A 41 -5.38 17.46 1.90
N ARG A 42 -5.38 18.51 1.07
CA ARG A 42 -4.17 18.96 0.38
C ARG A 42 -3.11 19.50 1.36
N LYS A 43 -3.51 20.28 2.36
CA LYS A 43 -2.61 20.81 3.40
C LYS A 43 -2.04 19.68 4.27
N GLU A 44 -2.85 18.72 4.66
CA GLU A 44 -2.43 17.55 5.43
C GLU A 44 -1.41 16.71 4.65
N ARG A 45 -1.65 16.49 3.35
CA ARG A 45 -0.68 15.82 2.47
C ARG A 45 0.62 16.59 2.35
N MET A 46 0.55 17.91 2.20
CA MET A 46 1.76 18.75 2.14
C MET A 46 2.54 18.73 3.46
N ALA A 47 1.85 18.74 4.60
CA ALA A 47 2.48 18.62 5.91
C ALA A 47 3.15 17.23 6.06
N THR A 48 2.46 16.16 5.66
CA THR A 48 3.00 14.79 5.63
C THR A 48 4.23 14.71 4.71
N VAL A 49 4.17 15.27 3.52
CA VAL A 49 5.31 15.36 2.58
C VAL A 49 6.45 16.16 3.20
N GLY A 50 6.16 17.30 3.85
CA GLY A 50 7.17 18.12 4.54
C GLY A 50 7.88 17.35 5.66
N GLN A 51 7.16 16.62 6.50
CA GLN A 51 7.73 15.73 7.52
C GLN A 51 8.52 14.55 6.93
N LEU A 52 8.08 14.03 5.81
CA LEU A 52 8.74 12.94 5.11
C LEU A 52 9.99 13.40 4.34
N THR A 53 10.04 14.66 3.89
CA THR A 53 11.10 15.18 3.01
C THR A 53 12.47 15.11 3.71
N GLN A 54 12.56 15.40 4.99
CA GLN A 54 13.82 15.34 5.73
C GLN A 54 14.36 13.90 5.84
N GLY A 55 13.50 12.94 6.15
CA GLY A 55 13.86 11.52 6.18
C GLY A 55 14.09 10.89 4.80
N LEU A 56 13.52 11.49 3.75
CA LEU A 56 13.68 11.04 2.36
C LEU A 56 15.02 11.45 1.78
N VAL A 57 15.46 12.70 2.04
CA VAL A 57 16.76 13.21 1.58
C VAL A 57 17.87 12.29 2.07
N ASP A 58 17.89 11.95 3.37
CA ASP A 58 18.89 11.06 3.94
C ASP A 58 18.84 9.66 3.33
N ARG A 59 17.64 9.14 3.06
CA ARG A 59 17.44 7.81 2.47
C ARG A 59 17.84 7.71 1.00
N ILE A 60 17.79 8.81 0.25
CA ILE A 60 18.28 8.90 -1.12
C ILE A 60 19.78 9.20 -1.14
N LEU A 61 20.24 10.11 -0.30
CA LEU A 61 21.65 10.48 -0.23
C LEU A 61 22.55 9.31 0.22
N ASN A 62 22.09 8.51 1.19
CA ASN A 62 22.89 7.38 1.67
C ASN A 62 23.25 6.37 0.56
N PRO A 63 22.30 5.77 -0.19
CA PRO A 63 22.66 4.86 -1.27
C PRO A 63 23.44 5.56 -2.40
N LEU A 64 23.20 6.85 -2.68
CA LEU A 64 23.99 7.60 -3.65
C LEU A 64 25.44 7.78 -3.20
N ASN A 65 25.67 8.04 -1.91
CA ASN A 65 27.01 8.11 -1.34
C ASN A 65 27.74 6.77 -1.43
N TYR A 66 27.03 5.65 -1.18
CA TYR A 66 27.61 4.31 -1.38
C TYR A 66 27.95 4.05 -2.86
N ILE A 67 27.07 4.41 -3.79
CA ILE A 67 27.35 4.31 -5.24
C ILE A 67 28.63 5.08 -5.59
N ASN A 68 28.73 6.35 -5.15
CA ASN A 68 29.90 7.17 -5.41
C ASN A 68 31.19 6.57 -4.80
N ASN A 69 31.12 6.09 -3.55
CA ASN A 69 32.27 5.49 -2.89
C ASN A 69 32.76 4.22 -3.61
N PHE A 70 31.86 3.31 -3.94
CA PHE A 70 32.22 2.09 -4.67
C PHE A 70 32.69 2.38 -6.09
N ALA A 71 32.10 3.38 -6.77
CA ALA A 71 32.56 3.82 -8.09
C ALA A 71 33.99 4.38 -8.04
N ASN A 72 34.29 5.21 -7.02
CA ASN A 72 35.65 5.76 -6.82
C ASN A 72 36.68 4.66 -6.50
N LEU A 73 36.32 3.70 -5.61
CA LEU A 73 37.17 2.56 -5.30
C LEU A 73 37.45 1.70 -6.54
N THR A 74 36.42 1.41 -7.33
CA THR A 74 36.57 0.65 -8.58
C THR A 74 37.44 1.37 -9.59
N SER A 75 37.29 2.69 -9.71
CA SER A 75 38.10 3.53 -10.59
C SER A 75 39.58 3.54 -10.13
N GLY A 76 39.82 3.59 -8.81
CA GLY A 76 41.18 3.47 -8.23
C GLY A 76 41.84 2.14 -8.58
N LEU A 77 41.13 1.02 -8.31
CA LEU A 77 41.61 -0.32 -8.62
C LEU A 77 41.93 -0.50 -10.11
N ALA A 78 41.07 0.03 -11.00
CA ALA A 78 41.30 -0.02 -12.44
C ALA A 78 42.55 0.76 -12.87
N LYS A 79 42.79 1.91 -12.22
CA LYS A 79 43.99 2.72 -12.46
C LYS A 79 45.25 2.03 -11.98
N ASP A 80 45.24 1.50 -10.75
CA ASP A 80 46.35 0.75 -10.17
C ASP A 80 46.71 -0.49 -11.00
N LEU A 81 45.68 -1.20 -11.47
CA LEU A 81 45.83 -2.35 -12.34
C LEU A 81 46.50 -1.96 -13.67
N ARG A 82 46.06 -0.84 -14.28
CA ARG A 82 46.65 -0.31 -15.51
C ARG A 82 48.08 0.12 -15.32
N GLU A 83 48.43 0.83 -14.26
CA GLU A 83 49.80 1.25 -13.95
C GLU A 83 50.72 0.05 -13.70
N ASN A 84 50.22 -0.99 -13.02
CA ASN A 84 50.96 -2.25 -12.83
C ASN A 84 51.18 -3.00 -14.15
N LEU A 85 50.18 -3.03 -15.03
CA LEU A 85 50.30 -3.62 -16.38
C LEU A 85 51.32 -2.87 -17.25
N ASP A 86 51.35 -1.53 -17.17
CA ASP A 86 52.28 -0.70 -17.96
C ASP A 86 53.72 -0.79 -17.44
N SER A 87 53.92 -0.96 -16.10
CA SER A 87 55.23 -0.97 -15.46
C SER A 87 55.90 -2.35 -15.40
N GLN A 88 55.13 -3.46 -15.45
CA GLN A 88 55.65 -4.83 -15.29
C GLN A 88 55.20 -5.74 -16.45
N LYS A 89 55.72 -5.48 -17.65
CA LYS A 89 55.39 -6.29 -18.85
C LYS A 89 55.81 -7.78 -18.77
N GLU A 90 56.59 -8.20 -17.78
CA GLU A 90 57.13 -9.57 -17.73
C GLU A 90 56.81 -10.39 -16.47
N HIS A 91 56.29 -9.79 -15.38
CA HIS A 91 56.06 -10.54 -14.11
C HIS A 91 54.83 -10.11 -13.33
N LEU A 92 53.66 -10.04 -13.96
CA LEU A 92 52.41 -9.91 -13.18
C LEU A 92 52.16 -11.24 -12.47
N LYS A 93 52.04 -11.19 -11.12
CA LYS A 93 51.55 -12.33 -10.34
C LYS A 93 50.07 -12.50 -10.65
N PRO A 94 49.64 -13.67 -11.14
CA PRO A 94 48.20 -13.90 -11.47
C PRO A 94 47.28 -13.58 -10.32
N ASP A 95 47.64 -13.91 -9.08
CA ASP A 95 46.85 -13.73 -7.88
C ASP A 95 46.45 -12.25 -7.62
N VAL A 96 47.37 -11.29 -7.87
CA VAL A 96 47.10 -9.84 -7.68
C VAL A 96 46.12 -9.30 -8.72
N TYR A 97 46.16 -9.86 -9.93
CA TYR A 97 45.22 -9.50 -10.99
C TYR A 97 43.82 -10.00 -10.67
N ASP A 98 43.69 -11.26 -10.30
CA ASP A 98 42.42 -11.90 -9.99
C ASP A 98 41.76 -11.23 -8.78
N ASP A 99 42.50 -10.96 -7.70
CA ASP A 99 41.98 -10.23 -6.52
C ASP A 99 41.46 -8.83 -6.89
N SER A 100 42.15 -8.09 -7.75
CA SER A 100 41.72 -6.75 -8.18
C SER A 100 40.45 -6.80 -9.02
N VAL A 101 40.35 -7.78 -9.93
CA VAL A 101 39.15 -7.98 -10.75
C VAL A 101 37.94 -8.40 -9.89
N ASP A 102 38.16 -9.30 -8.94
CA ASP A 102 37.12 -9.73 -8.01
C ASP A 102 36.61 -8.58 -7.15
N MET A 103 37.50 -7.73 -6.62
CA MET A 103 37.12 -6.54 -5.89
C MET A 103 36.33 -5.54 -6.75
N MET A 104 36.75 -5.33 -8.01
CA MET A 104 36.03 -4.46 -8.94
C MET A 104 34.63 -5.01 -9.24
N THR A 105 34.50 -6.31 -9.45
CA THR A 105 33.22 -6.99 -9.69
C THR A 105 32.32 -6.85 -8.49
N SER A 106 32.82 -7.12 -7.29
CA SER A 106 32.06 -6.95 -6.05
C SER A 106 31.60 -5.50 -5.83
N ASN A 107 32.45 -4.51 -6.14
CA ASN A 107 32.07 -3.10 -6.05
C ASN A 107 30.97 -2.71 -7.05
N LEU A 108 31.03 -3.24 -8.28
CA LEU A 108 30.00 -3.01 -9.31
C LEU A 108 28.66 -3.64 -8.90
N GLU A 109 28.67 -4.81 -8.30
CA GLU A 109 27.46 -5.44 -7.74
C GLU A 109 26.83 -4.56 -6.66
N LYS A 110 27.63 -4.01 -5.74
CA LYS A 110 27.16 -3.10 -4.70
C LYS A 110 26.62 -1.79 -5.28
N ILE A 111 27.25 -1.24 -6.31
CA ILE A 111 26.74 -0.06 -7.03
C ILE A 111 25.34 -0.35 -7.60
N SER A 112 25.21 -1.51 -8.24
CA SER A 112 23.92 -1.96 -8.81
C SER A 112 22.85 -2.11 -7.72
N GLU A 113 23.17 -2.77 -6.60
CA GLU A 113 22.28 -2.95 -5.46
C GLU A 113 21.78 -1.61 -4.90
N HIS A 114 22.68 -0.67 -4.62
CA HIS A 114 22.33 0.65 -4.12
C HIS A 114 21.57 1.49 -5.15
N GLY A 115 21.88 1.33 -6.45
CA GLY A 115 21.12 1.93 -7.54
C GLY A 115 19.67 1.46 -7.57
N PHE A 116 19.43 0.16 -7.51
CA PHE A 116 18.08 -0.41 -7.41
C PHE A 116 17.35 0.04 -6.15
N ASN A 117 18.05 0.16 -5.03
CA ASN A 117 17.44 0.66 -3.79
C ASN A 117 16.99 2.12 -3.95
N THR A 118 17.81 2.97 -4.55
CA THR A 118 17.46 4.38 -4.84
C THR A 118 16.21 4.48 -5.72
N VAL A 119 16.16 3.73 -6.82
CA VAL A 119 14.99 3.70 -7.72
C VAL A 119 13.73 3.27 -6.96
N ARG A 120 13.84 2.32 -6.04
CA ARG A 120 12.73 1.83 -5.22
C ARG A 120 12.21 2.86 -4.24
N ILE A 121 13.11 3.63 -3.62
CA ILE A 121 12.75 4.74 -2.72
C ILE A 121 12.02 5.83 -3.51
N VAL A 122 12.52 6.21 -4.70
CA VAL A 122 11.88 7.21 -5.56
C VAL A 122 10.48 6.76 -6.01
N LYS A 123 10.33 5.50 -6.46
CA LYS A 123 9.01 4.94 -6.81
C LYS A 123 8.04 4.91 -5.62
N ALA A 124 8.56 4.60 -4.43
CA ALA A 124 7.76 4.64 -3.22
C ALA A 124 7.27 6.07 -2.90
N MET A 125 8.10 7.07 -3.13
CA MET A 125 7.74 8.48 -3.00
C MET A 125 6.67 8.89 -4.03
N GLU A 126 6.81 8.50 -5.29
CA GLU A 126 5.80 8.74 -6.31
C GLU A 126 4.43 8.14 -5.91
N GLU A 127 4.42 6.92 -5.38
CA GLU A 127 3.20 6.29 -4.86
C GLU A 127 2.62 7.03 -3.64
N LEU A 128 3.43 7.64 -2.78
CA LEU A 128 2.97 8.47 -1.67
C LEU A 128 2.33 9.79 -2.14
N LEU A 129 2.86 10.38 -3.21
CA LEU A 129 2.40 11.65 -3.78
C LEU A 129 1.19 11.50 -4.72
N LYS A 130 0.94 10.29 -5.21
CA LYS A 130 -0.13 10.02 -6.17
C LYS A 130 -1.49 10.40 -5.60
N ASP A 131 -2.27 11.15 -6.40
CA ASP A 131 -3.67 11.44 -6.03
C ASP A 131 -4.48 10.13 -5.99
N ARG A 132 -5.05 9.83 -4.82
CA ARG A 132 -5.77 8.60 -4.56
C ARG A 132 -7.28 8.78 -4.61
N ARG A 133 -7.75 9.95 -5.05
CA ARG A 133 -9.16 10.19 -5.34
C ARG A 133 -9.51 9.48 -6.64
N GLY A 134 -9.65 8.16 -6.58
CA GLY A 134 -10.15 7.38 -7.70
C GLY A 134 -11.66 7.21 -7.60
N ASN A 135 -12.30 6.98 -8.73
CA ASN A 135 -13.73 6.69 -8.75
C ASN A 135 -14.02 5.41 -7.93
N LEU A 136 -14.95 5.53 -7.00
CA LEU A 136 -15.53 4.37 -6.35
C LEU A 136 -16.41 3.64 -7.38
N THR A 137 -16.27 2.34 -7.45
CA THR A 137 -17.08 1.48 -8.32
C THR A 137 -17.74 0.39 -7.50
N LEU A 138 -18.99 0.11 -7.82
CA LEU A 138 -19.74 -0.98 -7.20
C LEU A 138 -19.08 -2.32 -7.57
N THR A 139 -18.46 -2.96 -6.58
CA THR A 139 -17.54 -4.10 -6.79
C THR A 139 -17.92 -5.28 -5.91
N ASN A 140 -17.85 -6.47 -6.46
CA ASN A 140 -18.00 -7.71 -5.71
C ASN A 140 -16.73 -7.99 -4.89
N ILE A 141 -16.83 -7.89 -3.56
CA ILE A 141 -15.70 -8.05 -2.63
C ILE A 141 -15.18 -9.49 -2.63
N ASN A 142 -16.07 -10.50 -2.67
CA ASN A 142 -15.64 -11.90 -2.77
C ASN A 142 -14.78 -12.13 -4.01
N GLY A 143 -15.22 -11.58 -5.15
CA GLY A 143 -14.48 -11.66 -6.43
C GLY A 143 -13.13 -10.96 -6.36
N LEU A 144 -13.07 -9.77 -5.75
CA LEU A 144 -11.83 -9.01 -5.59
C LEU A 144 -10.80 -9.76 -4.74
N CYS A 145 -11.22 -10.34 -3.62
CA CYS A 145 -10.36 -11.17 -2.77
C CYS A 145 -9.87 -12.42 -3.50
N ARG A 146 -10.74 -13.07 -4.27
CA ARG A 146 -10.36 -14.24 -5.09
C ARG A 146 -9.29 -13.89 -6.12
N ILE A 147 -9.46 -12.79 -6.85
CA ILE A 147 -8.47 -12.30 -7.82
C ILE A 147 -7.13 -12.02 -7.14
N ALA A 148 -7.14 -11.43 -5.94
CA ALA A 148 -5.91 -11.18 -5.18
C ALA A 148 -5.19 -12.47 -4.79
N LEU A 149 -5.93 -13.50 -4.33
CA LEU A 149 -5.39 -14.81 -4.00
C LEU A 149 -4.86 -15.56 -5.22
N ASP A 150 -5.58 -15.51 -6.36
CA ASP A 150 -5.15 -16.17 -7.59
C ASP A 150 -3.86 -15.54 -8.14
N LYS A 151 -3.74 -14.22 -8.03
CA LYS A 151 -2.50 -13.51 -8.36
C LYS A 151 -1.35 -13.89 -7.44
N LEU A 152 -1.60 -14.03 -6.13
CA LEU A 152 -0.61 -14.50 -5.17
C LEU A 152 -0.14 -15.91 -5.54
N LYS A 153 -1.08 -16.85 -5.76
CA LYS A 153 -0.79 -18.24 -6.13
C LYS A 153 0.07 -18.33 -7.39
N LYS A 154 -0.25 -17.54 -8.40
CA LYS A 154 0.52 -17.48 -9.65
C LYS A 154 1.93 -16.93 -9.44
N THR A 155 2.07 -15.89 -8.59
CA THR A 155 3.35 -15.24 -8.34
C THR A 155 4.32 -16.12 -7.55
N TYR A 156 3.80 -16.90 -6.61
CA TYR A 156 4.56 -17.75 -5.69
C TYR A 156 4.29 -19.24 -5.91
N GLU A 157 3.98 -19.65 -7.15
CA GLU A 157 3.59 -21.02 -7.48
C GLU A 157 4.63 -22.05 -7.04
N GLN A 158 5.90 -21.78 -7.34
CA GLN A 158 7.02 -22.65 -6.96
C GLN A 158 7.16 -22.74 -5.43
N ASP A 159 7.19 -21.62 -4.72
CA ASP A 159 7.31 -21.59 -3.25
C ASP A 159 6.14 -22.33 -2.58
N ILE A 160 4.91 -22.15 -3.09
CA ILE A 160 3.72 -22.80 -2.56
C ILE A 160 3.81 -24.31 -2.70
N GLN A 161 4.29 -24.80 -3.86
CA GLN A 161 4.46 -26.24 -4.09
C GLN A 161 5.60 -26.81 -3.26
N GLU A 162 6.79 -26.19 -3.28
CA GLU A 162 7.98 -26.68 -2.56
C GLU A 162 7.80 -26.68 -1.04
N LYS A 163 7.16 -25.66 -0.49
CA LYS A 163 6.94 -25.51 0.96
C LYS A 163 5.58 -26.02 1.42
N ASN A 164 4.75 -26.54 0.51
CA ASN A 164 3.39 -27.03 0.79
C ASN A 164 2.54 -26.00 1.55
N ILE A 165 2.52 -24.74 1.05
CA ILE A 165 1.83 -23.62 1.70
C ILE A 165 0.32 -23.76 1.48
N ARG A 166 -0.45 -23.84 2.56
CA ARG A 166 -1.91 -23.89 2.53
C ARG A 166 -2.49 -22.49 2.46
N ILE A 167 -3.39 -22.24 1.50
CA ILE A 167 -4.12 -20.99 1.36
C ILE A 167 -5.60 -21.27 1.53
N VAL A 168 -6.18 -20.72 2.61
CA VAL A 168 -7.59 -20.90 2.99
C VAL A 168 -8.34 -19.61 2.72
N PHE A 169 -9.48 -19.69 2.03
CA PHE A 169 -10.36 -18.57 1.81
C PHE A 169 -11.76 -18.88 2.35
N ASP A 170 -12.10 -18.18 3.43
CA ASP A 170 -13.44 -18.20 4.03
C ASP A 170 -14.22 -16.99 3.50
N ASN A 171 -14.99 -17.24 2.44
CA ASN A 171 -15.74 -16.20 1.74
C ASN A 171 -17.16 -16.05 2.30
N LEU A 172 -17.77 -14.88 2.05
CA LEU A 172 -19.18 -14.68 2.36
C LEU A 172 -20.07 -15.60 1.53
N THR A 173 -21.08 -16.18 2.15
CA THR A 173 -22.08 -17.02 1.49
C THR A 173 -22.84 -16.26 0.42
N LEU A 174 -23.13 -14.97 0.67
CA LEU A 174 -23.78 -14.05 -0.29
C LEU A 174 -22.75 -13.12 -0.89
N SER A 175 -22.97 -12.76 -2.16
CA SER A 175 -22.13 -11.81 -2.88
C SER A 175 -22.34 -10.41 -2.32
N LEU A 176 -21.31 -9.82 -1.71
CA LEU A 176 -21.33 -8.47 -1.19
C LEU A 176 -20.84 -7.49 -2.25
N MET A 177 -21.72 -6.57 -2.65
CA MET A 177 -21.39 -5.47 -3.56
C MET A 177 -21.12 -4.21 -2.72
N MET A 178 -19.96 -3.58 -2.90
CA MET A 178 -19.57 -2.36 -2.19
C MET A 178 -18.92 -1.36 -3.15
N GLU A 179 -19.09 -0.08 -2.85
CA GLU A 179 -18.39 0.99 -3.53
C GLU A 179 -16.95 1.10 -3.03
N VAL A 180 -16.00 0.65 -3.84
CA VAL A 180 -14.56 0.71 -3.53
C VAL A 180 -13.76 1.18 -4.74
N ASN A 181 -12.61 1.78 -4.49
CA ASN A 181 -11.62 1.96 -5.53
C ASN A 181 -10.86 0.63 -5.74
N VAL A 182 -11.20 -0.07 -6.82
CA VAL A 182 -10.71 -1.43 -7.12
C VAL A 182 -9.17 -1.48 -7.20
N GLU A 183 -8.55 -0.49 -7.85
CA GLU A 183 -7.08 -0.44 -7.99
C GLU A 183 -6.40 -0.32 -6.63
N GLN A 184 -6.86 0.63 -5.82
CA GLN A 184 -6.26 0.88 -4.51
C GLN A 184 -6.52 -0.29 -3.55
N PHE A 185 -7.74 -0.78 -3.52
CA PHE A 185 -8.09 -1.88 -2.62
C PHE A 185 -7.38 -3.19 -2.98
N SER A 186 -7.18 -3.44 -4.28
CA SER A 186 -6.33 -4.55 -4.75
C SER A 186 -4.89 -4.41 -4.27
N LYS A 187 -4.34 -3.18 -4.18
CA LYS A 187 -2.99 -2.93 -3.63
C LYS A 187 -2.92 -3.27 -2.15
N VAL A 188 -3.97 -2.99 -1.37
CA VAL A 188 -4.04 -3.35 0.06
C VAL A 188 -3.99 -4.87 0.23
N LEU A 189 -4.88 -5.60 -0.44
CA LEU A 189 -4.91 -7.06 -0.37
C LEU A 189 -3.58 -7.68 -0.80
N ALA A 190 -3.05 -7.26 -1.95
CA ALA A 190 -1.79 -7.76 -2.47
C ALA A 190 -0.59 -7.43 -1.54
N GLY A 191 -0.58 -6.22 -0.95
CA GLY A 191 0.47 -5.78 -0.03
C GLY A 191 0.54 -6.62 1.24
N ILE A 192 -0.62 -6.89 1.87
CA ILE A 192 -0.70 -7.70 3.08
C ILE A 192 -0.40 -9.18 2.76
N LEU A 193 -1.02 -9.74 1.72
CA LEU A 193 -0.78 -11.13 1.29
C LEU A 193 0.70 -11.39 0.95
N LYS A 194 1.37 -10.44 0.29
CA LYS A 194 2.82 -10.51 0.02
C LYS A 194 3.66 -10.48 1.30
N ASN A 195 3.24 -9.71 2.30
CA ASN A 195 3.92 -9.70 3.59
C ASN A 195 3.73 -11.02 4.34
N SER A 196 2.54 -11.60 4.30
CA SER A 196 2.26 -12.94 4.85
C SER A 196 3.13 -14.00 4.18
N MET A 197 3.21 -14.00 2.85
CA MET A 197 4.08 -14.93 2.11
C MET A 197 5.55 -14.79 2.53
N TYR A 198 6.05 -13.56 2.62
CA TYR A 198 7.42 -13.29 3.08
C TYR A 198 7.67 -13.84 4.50
N ALA A 199 6.72 -13.65 5.42
CA ALA A 199 6.83 -14.14 6.79
C ALA A 199 6.87 -15.68 6.87
N LEU A 200 6.09 -16.35 6.02
CA LEU A 200 6.12 -17.82 5.92
C LEU A 200 7.45 -18.33 5.36
N LEU A 201 7.90 -17.75 4.25
CA LEU A 201 9.17 -18.15 3.61
C LEU A 201 10.35 -17.97 4.57
N LYS A 202 10.43 -16.81 5.23
CA LYS A 202 11.48 -16.52 6.20
C LYS A 202 11.49 -17.49 7.38
N LYS A 203 10.32 -17.88 7.90
CA LYS A 203 10.23 -18.87 8.98
C LYS A 203 10.62 -20.28 8.50
N SER A 204 10.28 -20.62 7.24
CA SER A 204 10.60 -21.91 6.64
C SER A 204 12.12 -22.14 6.46
N GLU A 205 12.93 -21.09 6.49
CA GLU A 205 14.40 -21.20 6.44
C GLU A 205 14.99 -21.80 7.72
N THR A 206 14.31 -21.63 8.86
CA THR A 206 14.84 -21.98 10.19
C THR A 206 14.03 -23.04 10.92
N VAL A 207 12.75 -23.20 10.59
CA VAL A 207 11.82 -24.10 11.30
C VAL A 207 10.97 -24.87 10.32
N THR A 208 10.81 -26.18 10.57
CA THR A 208 9.83 -27.00 9.84
C THR A 208 8.47 -26.86 10.50
N PHE A 209 7.46 -26.41 9.74
CA PHE A 209 6.07 -26.26 10.19
C PHE A 209 5.12 -26.42 9.00
N SER A 210 3.82 -26.35 9.22
CA SER A 210 2.81 -26.35 8.15
C SER A 210 2.40 -24.92 7.84
N PRO A 211 2.98 -24.28 6.79
CA PRO A 211 2.72 -22.86 6.50
C PRO A 211 1.30 -22.66 5.98
N GLU A 212 0.63 -21.63 6.50
CA GLU A 212 -0.75 -21.31 6.16
C GLU A 212 -0.99 -19.81 6.05
N ILE A 213 -1.76 -19.42 5.03
CA ILE A 213 -2.40 -18.10 4.91
C ILE A 213 -3.92 -18.32 4.96
N PHE A 214 -4.58 -17.61 5.85
CA PHE A 214 -6.03 -17.53 5.94
C PHE A 214 -6.50 -16.14 5.52
N LEU A 215 -7.49 -16.08 4.63
CA LEU A 215 -8.24 -14.87 4.29
C LEU A 215 -9.71 -15.14 4.60
N GLY A 216 -10.28 -14.36 5.50
CA GLY A 216 -11.69 -14.47 5.90
C GLY A 216 -12.45 -13.18 5.68
N LEU A 217 -13.72 -13.31 5.28
CA LEU A 217 -14.66 -12.19 5.13
C LEU A 217 -15.83 -12.39 6.09
N LYS A 218 -16.18 -11.33 6.82
CA LYS A 218 -17.35 -11.32 7.70
C LYS A 218 -18.04 -9.98 7.62
N VAL A 219 -19.37 -9.98 7.60
CA VAL A 219 -20.16 -8.76 7.75
C VAL A 219 -20.72 -8.74 9.16
N ASN A 220 -20.42 -7.68 9.88
CA ASN A 220 -20.88 -7.44 11.24
C ASN A 220 -21.60 -6.09 11.27
N LYS A 221 -22.93 -6.13 11.41
CA LYS A 221 -23.82 -4.97 11.24
C LYS A 221 -23.60 -4.31 9.86
N ASP A 222 -23.15 -3.05 9.85
CA ASP A 222 -22.90 -2.26 8.65
C ASP A 222 -21.38 -2.19 8.29
N MET A 223 -20.59 -3.12 8.82
CA MET A 223 -19.14 -3.17 8.62
C MET A 223 -18.74 -4.49 7.98
N LEU A 224 -17.91 -4.41 6.96
CA LEU A 224 -17.17 -5.54 6.41
C LEU A 224 -15.86 -5.69 7.17
N GLU A 225 -15.61 -6.86 7.71
CA GLU A 225 -14.36 -7.29 8.32
C GLU A 225 -13.62 -8.22 7.34
N ILE A 226 -12.38 -7.87 7.01
CA ILE A 226 -11.47 -8.69 6.21
C ILE A 226 -10.30 -9.08 7.09
N THR A 227 -10.18 -10.37 7.37
CA THR A 227 -9.09 -10.92 8.17
C THR A 227 -8.08 -11.60 7.24
N ILE A 228 -6.81 -11.19 7.33
CA ILE A 228 -5.70 -11.88 6.68
C ILE A 228 -4.74 -12.32 7.77
N ARG A 229 -4.56 -13.64 7.92
CA ARG A 229 -3.72 -14.24 8.96
C ARG A 229 -2.72 -15.19 8.34
N ASP A 230 -1.49 -15.15 8.83
CA ASP A 230 -0.44 -16.12 8.54
C ASP A 230 0.15 -16.69 9.83
N ASN A 231 0.70 -17.89 9.78
CA ASN A 231 1.44 -18.52 10.86
C ASN A 231 2.96 -18.42 10.65
N GLY A 232 3.40 -17.32 10.05
CA GLY A 232 4.79 -17.03 9.72
C GLY A 232 5.66 -16.62 10.93
N SER A 233 6.67 -15.78 10.65
CA SER A 233 7.65 -15.33 11.65
C SER A 233 7.07 -14.42 12.73
N GLY A 234 5.86 -13.88 12.55
CA GLY A 234 5.27 -12.90 13.44
C GLY A 234 6.03 -11.57 13.48
N ILE A 235 5.52 -10.63 14.27
CA ILE A 235 6.07 -9.29 14.46
C ILE A 235 6.45 -9.13 15.93
N ASP A 236 7.63 -8.57 16.19
CA ASP A 236 8.09 -8.25 17.55
C ASP A 236 7.24 -7.11 18.14
N GLU A 237 6.85 -7.23 19.41
CA GLU A 237 6.01 -6.24 20.10
C GLU A 237 6.63 -4.84 20.08
N ASN A 238 7.96 -4.73 20.18
CA ASN A 238 8.68 -3.44 20.20
C ASN A 238 8.57 -2.64 18.89
N ILE A 239 8.18 -3.28 17.79
CA ILE A 239 8.07 -2.63 16.49
C ILE A 239 6.63 -2.56 15.98
N LYS A 240 5.68 -3.16 16.67
CA LYS A 240 4.29 -3.29 16.24
C LYS A 240 3.63 -1.94 15.95
N ASP A 241 3.87 -0.94 16.78
CA ASP A 241 3.36 0.42 16.58
C ASP A 241 4.01 1.15 15.39
N LYS A 242 5.20 0.69 14.98
CA LYS A 242 6.00 1.33 13.93
C LYS A 242 5.77 0.74 12.53
N ILE A 243 5.14 -0.43 12.41
CA ILE A 243 4.99 -1.11 11.11
C ILE A 243 4.19 -0.31 10.08
N PHE A 244 3.32 0.58 10.55
CA PHE A 244 2.55 1.50 9.70
C PHE A 244 3.24 2.87 9.52
N ALA A 245 4.42 3.08 10.10
CA ALA A 245 5.17 4.30 9.85
C ALA A 245 5.76 4.27 8.44
N PRO A 246 5.78 5.41 7.73
CA PRO A 246 6.36 5.47 6.41
C PRO A 246 7.85 5.12 6.46
N PHE A 247 8.30 4.36 5.45
CA PHE A 247 9.68 3.87 5.31
C PHE A 247 10.16 2.91 6.41
N PHE A 248 9.29 2.44 7.28
CA PHE A 248 9.65 1.40 8.24
C PHE A 248 9.71 0.04 7.56
N THR A 249 10.81 -0.67 7.74
CA THR A 249 10.99 -2.04 7.24
C THR A 249 11.96 -2.82 8.11
N THR A 250 11.70 -4.10 8.29
CA THR A 250 12.60 -5.08 8.90
C THR A 250 13.25 -5.99 7.85
N LYS A 251 12.93 -5.78 6.58
CA LYS A 251 13.55 -6.50 5.46
C LYS A 251 14.94 -5.96 5.19
N THR A 252 15.80 -6.80 4.65
CA THR A 252 17.19 -6.42 4.35
C THR A 252 17.26 -5.24 3.38
N THR A 253 18.38 -4.52 3.46
CA THR A 253 18.64 -3.39 2.56
C THR A 253 18.47 -3.87 1.12
N GLY A 254 17.64 -3.17 0.38
CA GLY A 254 17.38 -3.55 -1.01
C GLY A 254 16.11 -4.38 -1.25
N GLU A 255 15.45 -4.99 -0.25
CA GLU A 255 14.24 -5.80 -0.47
C GLU A 255 12.92 -5.01 -0.44
N ALA A 256 12.83 -3.97 0.39
CA ALA A 256 11.62 -3.18 0.51
C ALA A 256 11.86 -1.72 0.89
N ALA A 257 11.11 -0.80 0.29
CA ALA A 257 11.17 0.62 0.60
C ALA A 257 10.49 1.01 1.94
N GLY A 258 9.77 0.07 2.57
CA GLY A 258 9.10 0.31 3.86
C GLY A 258 7.84 1.20 3.78
N VAL A 259 7.22 1.32 2.61
CA VAL A 259 5.98 2.14 2.44
C VAL A 259 4.71 1.30 2.29
N GLY A 260 4.81 -0.01 2.13
CA GLY A 260 3.68 -0.87 1.79
C GLY A 260 2.55 -0.82 2.82
N LEU A 261 2.84 -1.04 4.11
CA LEU A 261 1.83 -1.02 5.17
C LEU A 261 1.31 0.39 5.46
N TYR A 262 2.16 1.41 5.36
CA TYR A 262 1.71 2.80 5.43
C TYR A 262 0.65 3.08 4.35
N LEU A 263 0.93 2.70 3.08
CA LEU A 263 -0.01 2.84 1.98
C LEU A 263 -1.30 2.06 2.20
N CYS A 264 -1.21 0.85 2.74
CA CYS A 264 -2.40 0.06 3.09
C CYS A 264 -3.30 0.80 4.09
N ARG A 265 -2.72 1.39 5.14
CA ARG A 265 -3.46 2.18 6.14
C ARG A 265 -4.12 3.39 5.51
N GLU A 266 -3.40 4.18 4.73
CA GLU A 266 -3.92 5.35 4.03
C GLU A 266 -5.10 5.00 3.10
N ILE A 267 -4.96 3.91 2.32
CA ILE A 267 -6.03 3.46 1.41
C ILE A 267 -7.27 3.04 2.20
N VAL A 268 -7.08 2.27 3.26
CA VAL A 268 -8.20 1.81 4.11
C VAL A 268 -8.90 3.00 4.77
N GLN A 269 -8.17 3.99 5.29
CA GLN A 269 -8.71 5.23 5.85
C GLN A 269 -9.48 6.05 4.80
N ASN A 270 -8.99 6.13 3.56
CA ASN A 270 -9.70 6.78 2.45
C ASN A 270 -11.04 6.09 2.12
N HIS A 271 -11.17 4.80 2.45
CA HIS A 271 -12.43 4.04 2.39
C HIS A 271 -13.23 4.11 3.70
N ARG A 272 -12.89 5.06 4.61
CA ARG A 272 -13.50 5.25 5.93
C ARG A 272 -13.40 4.01 6.83
N GLY A 273 -12.39 3.18 6.59
CA GLY A 273 -12.10 1.97 7.33
C GLY A 273 -10.97 2.13 8.33
N THR A 274 -10.70 1.04 9.05
CA THR A 274 -9.54 0.88 9.92
C THR A 274 -8.76 -0.37 9.57
N ILE A 275 -7.46 -0.37 9.85
CA ILE A 275 -6.60 -1.52 9.75
C ILE A 275 -5.87 -1.72 11.07
N GLU A 276 -5.99 -2.91 11.63
CA GLU A 276 -5.38 -3.30 12.90
C GLU A 276 -4.49 -4.51 12.69
N VAL A 277 -3.52 -4.70 13.59
CA VAL A 277 -2.61 -5.83 13.58
C VAL A 277 -2.56 -6.49 14.94
N GLU A 278 -2.72 -7.80 14.93
CA GLU A 278 -2.44 -8.67 16.06
C GLU A 278 -1.33 -9.64 15.64
N SER A 279 -0.29 -9.77 16.46
CA SER A 279 0.82 -10.64 16.10
C SER A 279 1.55 -11.13 17.34
N LYS A 280 2.08 -12.34 17.25
CA LYS A 280 2.99 -12.92 18.22
C LYS A 280 4.23 -13.45 17.50
N LYS A 281 5.40 -12.94 17.90
CA LYS A 281 6.68 -13.30 17.30
C LYS A 281 6.90 -14.82 17.29
N GLY A 282 7.24 -15.35 16.13
CA GLY A 282 7.44 -16.79 15.91
C GLY A 282 6.17 -17.59 15.70
N GLU A 283 4.97 -17.03 15.94
CA GLU A 283 3.72 -17.78 15.87
C GLU A 283 2.82 -17.34 14.70
N TYR A 284 2.39 -16.07 14.68
CA TYR A 284 1.46 -15.59 13.66
C TYR A 284 1.46 -14.07 13.50
N THR A 285 0.91 -13.61 12.36
CA THR A 285 0.46 -12.24 12.17
C THR A 285 -0.96 -12.26 11.63
N GLN A 286 -1.83 -11.40 12.16
CA GLN A 286 -3.19 -11.20 11.70
C GLN A 286 -3.45 -9.72 11.46
N PHE A 287 -3.86 -9.37 10.25
CA PHE A 287 -4.39 -8.06 9.93
C PHE A 287 -5.92 -8.12 9.88
N LEU A 288 -6.56 -7.17 10.53
CA LEU A 288 -8.01 -6.97 10.48
C LEU A 288 -8.28 -5.62 9.80
N ILE A 289 -8.96 -5.67 8.66
CA ILE A 289 -9.43 -4.49 7.94
C ILE A 289 -10.93 -4.40 8.14
N THR A 290 -11.41 -3.23 8.59
CA THR A 290 -12.82 -2.99 8.80
C THR A 290 -13.27 -1.82 7.92
N ILE A 291 -14.31 -2.01 7.10
CA ILE A 291 -14.80 -1.00 6.15
C ILE A 291 -16.33 -0.92 6.24
N PRO A 292 -16.92 0.31 6.26
CA PRO A 292 -18.36 0.47 6.21
C PRO A 292 -18.97 -0.09 4.93
N VAL A 293 -20.04 -0.87 5.06
CA VAL A 293 -20.82 -1.36 3.93
C VAL A 293 -21.83 -0.27 3.54
N TYR A 294 -21.55 0.47 2.48
CA TYR A 294 -22.53 1.39 1.90
C TYR A 294 -23.41 0.62 0.94
N GLN A 295 -24.67 0.44 1.28
CA GLN A 295 -25.66 0.06 0.30
C GLN A 295 -26.07 1.33 -0.47
N PRO A 296 -26.01 1.36 -1.80
CA PRO A 296 -26.59 2.45 -2.56
C PRO A 296 -28.08 2.51 -2.16
N LYS A 297 -28.53 3.66 -1.66
CA LYS A 297 -29.97 3.89 -1.43
C LYS A 297 -30.62 3.69 -2.80
N THR A 298 -31.43 2.65 -2.92
CA THR A 298 -32.28 2.47 -4.09
C THR A 298 -33.19 3.68 -4.14
N ILE A 299 -32.92 4.61 -5.06
CA ILE A 299 -33.82 5.70 -5.38
C ILE A 299 -35.01 4.99 -6.03
N THR A 300 -36.03 4.71 -5.25
CA THR A 300 -37.30 4.28 -5.77
C THR A 300 -37.85 5.45 -6.58
N PRO A 301 -38.05 5.30 -7.91
CA PRO A 301 -38.66 6.39 -8.66
C PRO A 301 -40.03 6.70 -8.04
N PRO A 302 -40.45 7.98 -8.02
CA PRO A 302 -41.76 8.34 -7.52
C PRO A 302 -42.80 7.52 -8.28
N LYS A 303 -43.70 6.87 -7.53
CA LYS A 303 -44.85 6.23 -8.13
C LYS A 303 -45.59 7.29 -8.93
N GLU A 304 -45.69 7.12 -10.23
CA GLU A 304 -46.63 7.85 -11.04
C GLU A 304 -48.03 7.47 -10.48
N GLU A 305 -48.68 8.41 -9.82
CA GLU A 305 -50.10 8.30 -9.46
C GLU A 305 -50.89 8.48 -10.77
N GLU A 306 -51.63 7.42 -11.17
CA GLU A 306 -52.64 7.46 -12.20
C GLU A 306 -53.87 8.32 -11.77
#